data_a95253a71f01e5e951f9c83b91d9e8ba
#
_entry.id   a95253a71f01e5e951f9c83b91d9e8ba
#
_cell.length_a   1.000
_cell.length_b   1.000
_cell.length_c   1.000
_cell.angle_alpha   90.00
_cell.angle_beta   90.00
_cell.angle_gamma   90.00
#
_symmetry.space_group_name_H-M   'P 1'
#
loop_
_entity.id
_entity.type
_entity.pdbx_description
1 polymer ?
#
loop_
_entity_poly.entity_id
_entity_poly.type
_entity_poly.pdbx_seq_one_letter_code
_entity_poly.pdbx_strand_id
1 'polypeptide(L)'
;MKKMPQHAQPGWVYLVGAGPGDPDLLTCKAARLIAEADVIVYDNLVAPAILELARIDAKRIYAGKQRGDHALAQEEINHLLVRLAQAGHRVVRLKGGDPYIFGRGGEEVEILAADGIPFEVVPGVTAAAGVAAYAGIPLTHRDHAQACVFVTGHLKDGSMNLDWPGLARRRQTVVIYMGLLGLPILCEKLMAHGLPPDWPAAIVQHGTQPSQRTVTGTLATLPALAAAAQLRAPTLIIVGTVVTLHHKLQWFAEQHG
;
A
#
# COMPACT_ATOMS: atom_id res chain seq x y z
N MET A 1 -15.66 11.64 27.47
CA MET A 1 -14.79 10.96 26.49
C MET A 1 -14.13 9.77 27.17
N LYS A 2 -14.37 8.53 26.70
CA LYS A 2 -13.61 7.37 27.18
C LYS A 2 -12.15 7.54 26.72
N LYS A 3 -11.21 7.50 27.66
CA LYS A 3 -9.78 7.54 27.36
C LYS A 3 -9.43 6.31 26.53
N MET A 4 -8.86 6.50 25.34
CA MET A 4 -8.43 5.36 24.50
C MET A 4 -7.39 4.52 25.25
N PRO A 5 -7.51 3.19 25.22
CA PRO A 5 -6.57 2.33 25.93
C PRO A 5 -5.16 2.53 25.37
N GLN A 6 -4.18 2.59 26.24
CA GLN A 6 -2.75 2.73 25.86
C GLN A 6 -2.14 1.39 25.43
N HIS A 7 -2.75 0.27 25.83
CA HIS A 7 -2.31 -1.11 25.57
C HIS A 7 -3.40 -1.89 24.84
N ALA A 8 -3.01 -2.95 24.15
CA ALA A 8 -3.95 -3.86 23.52
C ALA A 8 -4.89 -4.51 24.54
N GLN A 9 -6.18 -4.52 24.27
CA GLN A 9 -7.22 -5.03 25.17
C GLN A 9 -7.75 -6.39 24.67
N PRO A 10 -8.03 -7.35 25.58
CA PRO A 10 -8.71 -8.58 25.22
C PRO A 10 -10.07 -8.30 24.57
N GLY A 11 -10.40 -9.06 23.52
CA GLY A 11 -11.65 -8.90 22.78
C GLY A 11 -11.68 -7.71 21.84
N TRP A 12 -10.56 -7.03 21.61
CA TRP A 12 -10.43 -5.92 20.66
C TRP A 12 -9.74 -6.34 19.37
N VAL A 13 -10.13 -5.69 18.28
CA VAL A 13 -9.43 -5.79 16.99
C VAL A 13 -8.76 -4.46 16.67
N TYR A 14 -7.46 -4.51 16.38
CA TYR A 14 -6.66 -3.38 15.93
C TYR A 14 -6.34 -3.54 14.47
N LEU A 15 -6.91 -2.69 13.60
CA LEU A 15 -6.49 -2.58 12.20
C LEU A 15 -5.23 -1.72 12.15
N VAL A 16 -4.11 -2.32 11.84
CA VAL A 16 -2.79 -1.68 11.94
C VAL A 16 -2.14 -1.61 10.58
N GLY A 17 -1.75 -0.40 10.18
CA GLY A 17 -0.91 -0.17 9.01
C GLY A 17 0.52 -0.59 9.28
N ALA A 18 1.03 -1.49 8.45
CA ALA A 18 2.40 -2.01 8.51
C ALA A 18 3.41 -1.10 7.77
N GLY A 19 2.96 -0.01 7.15
CA GLY A 19 3.83 0.77 6.30
C GLY A 19 4.18 0.07 4.97
N PRO A 20 5.06 0.68 4.16
CA PRO A 20 5.35 0.23 2.80
C PRO A 20 6.39 -0.89 2.69
N GLY A 21 7.01 -1.30 3.80
CA GLY A 21 7.98 -2.39 3.81
C GLY A 21 9.12 -2.25 4.82
N ASP A 22 9.69 -1.06 4.98
CA ASP A 22 10.70 -0.77 5.99
C ASP A 22 10.07 -0.77 7.40
N PRO A 23 10.56 -1.60 8.34
CA PRO A 23 10.05 -1.65 9.71
C PRO A 23 10.18 -0.32 10.47
N ASP A 24 11.18 0.49 10.15
CA ASP A 24 11.40 1.78 10.81
C ASP A 24 10.33 2.83 10.42
N LEU A 25 9.51 2.52 9.42
CA LEU A 25 8.35 3.33 9.05
C LEU A 25 7.06 2.95 9.80
N LEU A 26 7.13 2.03 10.74
CA LEU A 26 6.01 1.75 11.64
C LEU A 26 5.76 2.96 12.56
N THR A 27 4.49 3.21 12.82
CA THR A 27 4.16 4.13 13.92
C THR A 27 4.52 3.48 15.26
N CYS A 28 4.95 4.28 16.26
CA CYS A 28 5.22 3.78 17.61
C CYS A 28 4.03 3.01 18.19
N LYS A 29 2.79 3.39 17.82
CA LYS A 29 1.58 2.71 18.24
C LYS A 29 1.45 1.34 17.56
N ALA A 30 1.72 1.25 16.27
CA ALA A 30 1.70 0.00 15.54
C ALA A 30 2.69 -1.01 16.12
N ALA A 31 3.95 -0.60 16.32
CA ALA A 31 4.99 -1.46 16.88
C ALA A 31 4.60 -2.00 18.27
N ARG A 32 4.07 -1.15 19.16
CA ARG A 32 3.60 -1.56 20.48
C ARG A 32 2.46 -2.58 20.41
N LEU A 33 1.43 -2.33 19.59
CA LEU A 33 0.28 -3.23 19.47
C LEU A 33 0.67 -4.59 18.86
N ILE A 34 1.59 -4.59 17.89
CA ILE A 34 2.15 -5.84 17.33
C ILE A 34 2.85 -6.65 18.42
N ALA A 35 3.67 -5.99 19.27
CA ALA A 35 4.37 -6.64 20.36
C ALA A 35 3.45 -7.16 21.48
N GLU A 36 2.25 -6.62 21.63
CA GLU A 36 1.29 -7.00 22.66
C GLU A 36 0.20 -7.98 22.16
N ALA A 37 0.11 -8.25 20.86
CA ALA A 37 -0.94 -9.06 20.26
C ALA A 37 -0.86 -10.54 20.69
N ASP A 38 -2.03 -11.16 20.89
CA ASP A 38 -2.15 -12.62 21.04
C ASP A 38 -2.26 -13.30 19.67
N VAL A 39 -2.91 -12.60 18.73
CA VAL A 39 -3.12 -13.09 17.36
C VAL A 39 -2.86 -11.97 16.36
N ILE A 40 -2.05 -12.28 15.34
CA ILE A 40 -1.81 -11.39 14.19
C ILE A 40 -2.38 -12.05 12.95
N VAL A 41 -3.34 -11.38 12.31
CA VAL A 41 -3.89 -11.75 11.00
C VAL A 41 -3.28 -10.82 9.95
N TYR A 42 -2.55 -11.35 8.97
CA TYR A 42 -1.74 -10.57 8.03
C TYR A 42 -1.84 -11.08 6.60
N ASP A 43 -1.42 -10.25 5.64
CA ASP A 43 -1.38 -10.58 4.21
C ASP A 43 0.05 -10.51 3.64
N ASN A 44 0.18 -10.79 2.34
CA ASN A 44 1.47 -10.89 1.64
C ASN A 44 2.22 -9.56 1.46
N LEU A 45 1.59 -8.42 1.75
CA LEU A 45 2.23 -7.10 1.64
C LEU A 45 2.95 -6.69 2.92
N VAL A 46 2.78 -7.45 4.00
CA VAL A 46 3.49 -7.22 5.27
C VAL A 46 4.89 -7.80 5.15
N ALA A 47 5.91 -6.97 5.33
CA ALA A 47 7.31 -7.42 5.31
C ALA A 47 7.58 -8.40 6.47
N PRO A 48 8.34 -9.50 6.24
CA PRO A 48 8.65 -10.50 7.27
C PRO A 48 9.26 -9.90 8.54
N ALA A 49 10.15 -8.92 8.41
CA ALA A 49 10.79 -8.26 9.54
C ALA A 49 9.80 -7.58 10.51
N ILE A 50 8.63 -7.16 10.00
CA ILE A 50 7.57 -6.58 10.85
C ILE A 50 6.90 -7.65 11.71
N LEU A 51 6.76 -8.88 11.19
CA LEU A 51 6.19 -9.99 11.95
C LEU A 51 7.12 -10.46 13.07
N GLU A 52 8.42 -10.20 12.97
CA GLU A 52 9.40 -10.53 14.01
C GLU A 52 9.27 -9.67 15.26
N LEU A 53 8.58 -8.52 15.18
CA LEU A 53 8.26 -7.67 16.33
C LEU A 53 7.19 -8.28 17.25
N ALA A 54 6.46 -9.28 16.76
CA ALA A 54 5.47 -9.97 17.56
C ALA A 54 6.10 -10.88 18.61
N ARG A 55 5.40 -11.05 19.73
CA ARG A 55 5.78 -12.03 20.75
C ARG A 55 5.96 -13.41 20.12
N ILE A 56 6.87 -14.19 20.70
CA ILE A 56 7.19 -15.54 20.20
C ILE A 56 5.96 -16.50 20.27
N ASP A 57 5.10 -16.29 21.24
CA ASP A 57 3.87 -17.07 21.49
C ASP A 57 2.65 -16.49 20.76
N ALA A 58 2.76 -15.34 20.05
CA ALA A 58 1.68 -14.80 19.28
C ALA A 58 1.33 -15.71 18.09
N LYS A 59 0.04 -16.05 17.95
CA LYS A 59 -0.44 -16.83 16.81
C LYS A 59 -0.42 -15.96 15.55
N ARG A 60 0.25 -16.41 14.49
CA ARG A 60 0.32 -15.74 13.19
C ARG A 60 -0.59 -16.45 12.20
N ILE A 61 -1.59 -15.76 11.66
CA ILE A 61 -2.56 -16.29 10.70
C ILE A 61 -2.40 -15.53 9.38
N TYR A 62 -1.97 -16.24 8.35
CA TYR A 62 -1.88 -15.68 7.00
C TYR A 62 -3.26 -15.66 6.35
N ALA A 63 -3.69 -14.48 5.89
CA ALA A 63 -4.99 -14.27 5.24
C ALA A 63 -4.87 -13.84 3.77
N GLY A 64 -3.65 -13.85 3.20
CA GLY A 64 -3.41 -13.48 1.81
C GLY A 64 -3.62 -14.65 0.83
N LYS A 65 -3.49 -14.36 -0.47
CA LYS A 65 -3.52 -15.38 -1.52
C LYS A 65 -2.24 -16.22 -1.49
N GLN A 66 -2.36 -17.53 -1.32
CA GLN A 66 -1.26 -18.47 -1.55
C GLN A 66 -1.37 -19.08 -2.96
N ARG A 67 -0.23 -19.42 -3.59
CA ARG A 67 -0.23 -20.17 -4.84
C ARG A 67 -0.78 -21.58 -4.55
N GLY A 68 -1.94 -21.90 -5.12
CA GLY A 68 -2.55 -23.23 -5.02
C GLY A 68 -3.64 -23.42 -3.96
N ASP A 69 -3.78 -22.50 -2.99
CA ASP A 69 -4.88 -22.49 -2.03
C ASP A 69 -5.85 -21.35 -2.30
N HIS A 70 -7.14 -21.58 -2.04
CA HIS A 70 -8.14 -20.51 -2.09
C HIS A 70 -7.77 -19.44 -1.07
N ALA A 71 -7.53 -18.20 -1.54
CA ALA A 71 -7.46 -17.06 -0.66
C ALA A 71 -8.73 -17.03 0.18
N LEU A 72 -8.61 -16.78 1.47
CA LEU A 72 -9.79 -16.47 2.27
C LEU A 72 -10.56 -15.34 1.57
N ALA A 73 -11.83 -15.57 1.30
CA ALA A 73 -12.70 -14.51 0.80
C ALA A 73 -12.71 -13.38 1.85
N GLN A 74 -12.93 -12.13 1.41
CA GLN A 74 -12.94 -11.01 2.37
C GLN A 74 -13.92 -11.25 3.52
N GLU A 75 -15.06 -11.85 3.24
CA GLU A 75 -16.05 -12.24 4.25
C GLU A 75 -15.50 -13.22 5.29
N GLU A 76 -14.70 -14.19 4.84
CA GLU A 76 -14.07 -15.17 5.74
C GLU A 76 -13.04 -14.50 6.67
N ILE A 77 -12.28 -13.52 6.15
CA ILE A 77 -11.36 -12.72 6.97
C ILE A 77 -12.16 -11.93 8.01
N ASN A 78 -13.23 -11.26 7.60
CA ASN A 78 -14.08 -10.48 8.49
C ASN A 78 -14.64 -11.35 9.63
N HIS A 79 -15.22 -12.51 9.31
CA HIS A 79 -15.72 -13.44 10.29
C HIS A 79 -14.62 -14.05 11.17
N LEU A 80 -13.41 -14.25 10.62
CA LEU A 80 -12.27 -14.70 11.42
C LEU A 80 -11.93 -13.68 12.51
N LEU A 81 -11.87 -12.40 12.17
CA LEU A 81 -11.56 -11.32 13.12
C LEU A 81 -12.61 -11.26 14.25
N VAL A 82 -13.90 -11.37 13.89
CA VAL A 82 -15.00 -11.41 14.87
C VAL A 82 -14.84 -12.58 15.83
N ARG A 83 -14.66 -13.81 15.31
CA ARG A 83 -14.50 -15.02 16.16
C ARG A 83 -13.29 -14.91 17.10
N LEU A 84 -12.17 -14.39 16.64
CA LEU A 84 -10.97 -14.22 17.47
C LEU A 84 -11.20 -13.22 18.59
N ALA A 85 -11.88 -12.10 18.31
CA ALA A 85 -12.22 -11.10 19.31
C ALA A 85 -13.21 -11.65 20.34
N GLN A 86 -14.27 -12.36 19.91
CA GLN A 86 -15.23 -13.02 20.78
C GLN A 86 -14.61 -14.08 21.70
N ALA A 87 -13.53 -14.73 21.23
CA ALA A 87 -12.73 -15.63 22.04
C ALA A 87 -11.84 -14.92 23.08
N GLY A 88 -11.89 -13.58 23.15
CA GLY A 88 -11.16 -12.77 24.13
C GLY A 88 -9.71 -12.48 23.75
N HIS A 89 -9.28 -12.73 22.51
CA HIS A 89 -7.91 -12.43 22.07
C HIS A 89 -7.71 -10.94 21.83
N ARG A 90 -6.46 -10.47 22.02
CA ARG A 90 -5.97 -9.19 21.50
C ARG A 90 -5.56 -9.40 20.06
N VAL A 91 -6.41 -8.95 19.12
CA VAL A 91 -6.25 -9.23 17.69
C VAL A 91 -5.64 -8.04 16.98
N VAL A 92 -4.53 -8.24 16.29
CA VAL A 92 -3.97 -7.29 15.33
C VAL A 92 -4.24 -7.79 13.91
N ARG A 93 -5.02 -7.04 13.14
CA ARG A 93 -5.14 -7.18 11.70
C ARG A 93 -4.08 -6.27 11.06
N LEU A 94 -2.98 -6.86 10.60
CA LEU A 94 -1.83 -6.14 10.04
C LEU A 94 -1.95 -6.07 8.51
N LYS A 95 -1.89 -4.85 7.96
CA LYS A 95 -2.13 -4.55 6.55
C LYS A 95 -0.96 -3.76 5.97
N GLY A 96 -0.43 -4.15 4.80
CA GLY A 96 0.59 -3.38 4.12
C GLY A 96 0.15 -1.93 3.85
N GLY A 97 1.04 -0.97 4.01
CA GLY A 97 0.73 0.45 3.89
C GLY A 97 -0.18 0.98 4.98
N ASP A 98 -1.28 1.60 4.59
CA ASP A 98 -2.33 2.15 5.45
C ASP A 98 -3.64 1.35 5.29
N PRO A 99 -4.37 1.02 6.37
CA PRO A 99 -5.59 0.20 6.29
C PRO A 99 -6.70 0.80 5.43
N TYR A 100 -6.78 2.12 5.35
CA TYR A 100 -7.85 2.85 4.67
C TYR A 100 -7.48 3.33 3.26
N ILE A 101 -6.21 3.15 2.84
CA ILE A 101 -5.77 3.51 1.49
C ILE A 101 -5.65 2.25 0.63
N PHE A 102 -6.69 1.95 -0.15
CA PHE A 102 -6.81 0.75 -1.02
C PHE A 102 -6.59 -0.59 -0.31
N GLY A 103 -6.75 -0.60 1.02
CA GLY A 103 -6.55 -1.78 1.87
C GLY A 103 -7.85 -2.49 2.26
N ARG A 104 -9.03 -2.02 1.85
CA ARG A 104 -10.35 -2.57 2.23
C ARG A 104 -10.61 -2.58 3.74
N GLY A 105 -9.83 -1.82 4.52
CA GLY A 105 -10.01 -1.77 5.97
C GLY A 105 -11.38 -1.24 6.40
N GLY A 106 -12.00 -0.38 5.58
CA GLY A 106 -13.39 0.08 5.80
C GLY A 106 -14.38 -1.08 5.87
N GLU A 107 -14.30 -2.03 4.93
CA GLU A 107 -15.17 -3.21 4.89
C GLU A 107 -14.96 -4.11 6.12
N GLU A 108 -13.71 -4.24 6.60
CA GLU A 108 -13.39 -5.03 7.80
C GLU A 108 -14.01 -4.40 9.06
N VAL A 109 -13.90 -3.07 9.25
CA VAL A 109 -14.47 -2.41 10.45
C VAL A 109 -15.98 -2.27 10.42
N GLU A 110 -16.62 -2.19 9.25
CA GLU A 110 -18.07 -2.21 9.12
C GLU A 110 -18.67 -3.49 9.73
N ILE A 111 -18.08 -4.64 9.45
CA ILE A 111 -18.50 -5.92 10.02
C ILE A 111 -18.22 -5.99 11.51
N LEU A 112 -17.04 -5.56 11.97
CA LEU A 112 -16.71 -5.50 13.39
C LEU A 112 -17.74 -4.65 14.16
N ALA A 113 -18.10 -3.49 13.61
CA ALA A 113 -19.10 -2.60 14.21
C ALA A 113 -20.50 -3.24 14.25
N ALA A 114 -20.91 -3.92 13.17
CA ALA A 114 -22.20 -4.61 13.10
C ALA A 114 -22.31 -5.74 14.15
N ASP A 115 -21.20 -6.44 14.41
CA ASP A 115 -21.12 -7.52 15.40
C ASP A 115 -20.80 -7.00 16.82
N GLY A 116 -20.76 -5.67 17.03
CA GLY A 116 -20.50 -5.06 18.34
C GLY A 116 -19.08 -5.29 18.86
N ILE A 117 -18.13 -5.66 18.00
CA ILE A 117 -16.74 -5.87 18.38
C ILE A 117 -16.03 -4.52 18.49
N PRO A 118 -15.39 -4.22 19.64
CA PRO A 118 -14.62 -3.00 19.77
C PRO A 118 -13.36 -3.05 18.89
N PHE A 119 -13.09 -1.97 18.20
CA PHE A 119 -11.93 -1.88 17.32
C PHE A 119 -11.25 -0.52 17.37
N GLU A 120 -10.03 -0.48 16.90
CA GLU A 120 -9.27 0.74 16.67
C GLU A 120 -8.53 0.65 15.35
N VAL A 121 -8.47 1.76 14.59
CA VAL A 121 -7.69 1.85 13.37
C VAL A 121 -6.42 2.65 13.64
N VAL A 122 -5.29 2.04 13.35
CA VAL A 122 -3.96 2.64 13.51
C VAL A 122 -3.38 2.91 12.11
N PRO A 123 -3.25 4.18 11.72
CA PRO A 123 -2.71 4.53 10.41
C PRO A 123 -1.29 3.98 10.22
N GLY A 124 -0.93 3.75 8.97
CA GLY A 124 0.43 3.45 8.55
C GLY A 124 0.91 4.42 7.47
N VAL A 125 2.22 4.42 7.22
CA VAL A 125 2.76 5.14 6.07
C VAL A 125 2.27 4.43 4.81
N THR A 126 1.38 5.09 4.05
CA THR A 126 0.88 4.52 2.79
C THR A 126 2.00 4.40 1.76
N ALA A 127 1.91 3.42 0.86
CA ALA A 127 2.92 3.19 -0.18
C ALA A 127 3.21 4.47 -1.00
N ALA A 128 2.20 5.29 -1.31
CA ALA A 128 2.41 6.56 -2.01
C ALA A 128 3.44 7.44 -1.33
N ALA A 129 3.33 7.63 -0.01
CA ALA A 129 4.25 8.49 0.74
C ALA A 129 5.64 7.84 0.93
N GLY A 130 5.67 6.60 1.39
CA GLY A 130 6.94 5.93 1.70
C GLY A 130 7.77 5.62 0.46
N VAL A 131 7.16 5.01 -0.55
CA VAL A 131 7.85 4.64 -1.80
C VAL A 131 8.36 5.88 -2.55
N ALA A 132 7.54 6.94 -2.62
CA ALA A 132 7.94 8.18 -3.28
C ALA A 132 9.14 8.83 -2.57
N ALA A 133 9.15 8.86 -1.24
CA ALA A 133 10.26 9.38 -0.46
C ALA A 133 11.55 8.59 -0.69
N TYR A 134 11.49 7.26 -0.68
CA TYR A 134 12.64 6.38 -0.91
C TYR A 134 13.11 6.40 -2.37
N ALA A 135 12.21 6.66 -3.32
CA ALA A 135 12.58 6.87 -4.72
C ALA A 135 13.10 8.29 -4.99
N GLY A 136 13.13 9.20 -4.02
CA GLY A 136 13.52 10.60 -4.24
C GLY A 136 12.58 11.34 -5.20
N ILE A 137 11.28 11.01 -5.17
CA ILE A 137 10.23 11.64 -5.99
C ILE A 137 9.24 12.35 -5.06
N PRO A 138 9.37 13.65 -4.80
CA PRO A 138 8.41 14.37 -3.97
C PRO A 138 7.05 14.42 -4.67
N LEU A 139 6.00 13.95 -4.00
CA LEU A 139 4.65 13.90 -4.60
C LEU A 139 4.07 15.30 -4.88
N THR A 140 4.52 16.31 -4.17
CA THR A 140 4.17 17.72 -4.39
C THR A 140 5.43 18.57 -4.46
N HIS A 141 5.42 19.58 -5.31
CA HIS A 141 6.51 20.53 -5.44
C HIS A 141 5.98 21.84 -6.02
N ARG A 142 6.46 22.98 -5.52
CA ARG A 142 5.97 24.32 -5.94
C ARG A 142 5.96 24.49 -7.46
N ASP A 143 7.02 24.02 -8.14
CA ASP A 143 7.21 24.24 -9.57
C ASP A 143 6.63 23.10 -10.42
N HIS A 144 6.37 21.92 -9.84
CA HIS A 144 5.95 20.72 -10.59
C HIS A 144 4.49 20.35 -10.36
N ALA A 145 4.07 20.20 -9.09
CA ALA A 145 2.74 19.69 -8.78
C ALA A 145 2.18 20.29 -7.49
N GLN A 146 0.98 20.86 -7.57
CA GLN A 146 0.24 21.42 -6.44
C GLN A 146 -0.88 20.49 -5.95
N ALA A 147 -1.14 19.41 -6.68
CA ALA A 147 -2.11 18.39 -6.33
C ALA A 147 -1.49 17.00 -6.45
N CYS A 148 -1.95 16.08 -5.62
CA CYS A 148 -1.59 14.67 -5.70
C CYS A 148 -2.88 13.84 -5.61
N VAL A 149 -3.07 12.93 -6.56
CA VAL A 149 -4.25 12.06 -6.64
C VAL A 149 -3.79 10.61 -6.54
N PHE A 150 -4.43 9.84 -5.66
CA PHE A 150 -4.22 8.41 -5.51
C PHE A 150 -5.35 7.67 -6.20
N VAL A 151 -5.01 6.72 -7.07
CA VAL A 151 -5.98 5.88 -7.77
C VAL A 151 -5.54 4.42 -7.74
N THR A 152 -6.49 3.52 -7.97
CA THR A 152 -6.20 2.10 -8.19
C THR A 152 -6.25 1.78 -9.68
N GLY A 153 -5.19 1.15 -10.18
CA GLY A 153 -5.11 0.61 -11.53
C GLY A 153 -5.62 -0.83 -11.64
N HIS A 154 -6.38 -1.29 -10.63
CA HIS A 154 -6.93 -2.64 -10.65
C HIS A 154 -7.93 -2.80 -11.80
N LEU A 155 -7.68 -3.78 -12.65
CA LEU A 155 -8.59 -4.13 -13.76
C LEU A 155 -9.74 -4.97 -13.20
N LYS A 156 -10.96 -4.44 -13.29
CA LYS A 156 -12.18 -5.23 -13.12
C LYS A 156 -12.66 -5.64 -14.52
N ASP A 157 -12.83 -6.92 -14.76
CA ASP A 157 -13.29 -7.46 -16.04
C ASP A 157 -12.45 -7.00 -17.27
N GLY A 158 -11.14 -6.76 -17.04
CA GLY A 158 -10.23 -6.26 -18.09
C GLY A 158 -10.39 -4.77 -18.41
N SER A 159 -11.28 -4.07 -17.73
CA SER A 159 -11.53 -2.63 -17.92
C SER A 159 -11.04 -1.82 -16.70
N MET A 160 -10.67 -0.57 -16.98
CA MET A 160 -10.25 0.40 -15.96
C MET A 160 -11.11 1.65 -16.11
N ASN A 161 -12.08 1.80 -15.23
CA ASN A 161 -13.01 2.94 -15.26
C ASN A 161 -12.53 4.02 -14.28
N LEU A 162 -11.70 4.95 -14.77
CA LEU A 162 -11.20 6.10 -14.02
C LEU A 162 -11.65 7.41 -14.68
N ASP A 163 -11.67 8.50 -13.91
CA ASP A 163 -11.87 9.85 -14.44
C ASP A 163 -10.62 10.32 -15.20
N TRP A 164 -10.44 9.85 -16.42
CA TRP A 164 -9.26 10.12 -17.23
C TRP A 164 -9.03 11.62 -17.47
N PRO A 165 -10.06 12.45 -17.79
CA PRO A 165 -9.88 13.89 -17.92
C PRO A 165 -9.40 14.54 -16.61
N GLY A 166 -9.88 14.06 -15.47
CA GLY A 166 -9.45 14.52 -14.15
C GLY A 166 -8.03 14.11 -13.79
N LEU A 167 -7.56 12.97 -14.31
CA LEU A 167 -6.21 12.46 -14.08
C LEU A 167 -5.17 13.06 -15.05
N ALA A 168 -5.55 13.40 -16.28
CA ALA A 168 -4.65 13.93 -17.30
C ALA A 168 -4.42 15.45 -17.14
N ARG A 169 -4.25 15.94 -15.91
CA ARG A 169 -4.03 17.37 -15.63
C ARG A 169 -2.55 17.66 -15.44
N ARG A 170 -2.10 18.80 -15.98
CA ARG A 170 -0.77 19.35 -15.68
C ARG A 170 -0.72 19.85 -14.25
N ARG A 171 0.46 19.95 -13.64
CA ARG A 171 0.72 20.37 -12.26
C ARG A 171 0.04 19.49 -11.21
N GLN A 172 -0.19 18.23 -11.56
CA GLN A 172 -0.74 17.20 -10.69
C GLN A 172 0.18 15.98 -10.74
N THR A 173 0.38 15.35 -9.61
CA THR A 173 0.99 14.02 -9.52
C THR A 173 -0.12 12.98 -9.39
N VAL A 174 -0.08 11.95 -10.22
CA VAL A 174 -0.98 10.79 -10.10
C VAL A 174 -0.18 9.60 -9.60
N VAL A 175 -0.61 9.03 -8.48
CA VAL A 175 -0.01 7.82 -7.91
C VAL A 175 -0.98 6.67 -8.08
N ILE A 176 -0.53 5.60 -8.75
CA ILE A 176 -1.39 4.50 -9.16
C ILE A 176 -0.96 3.23 -8.44
N TYR A 177 -1.84 2.72 -7.59
CA TYR A 177 -1.72 1.44 -6.91
C TYR A 177 -2.20 0.31 -7.81
N MET A 178 -1.62 -0.89 -7.67
CA MET A 178 -2.05 -2.09 -8.40
C MET A 178 -2.12 -1.94 -9.93
N GLY A 179 -1.29 -1.04 -10.50
CA GLY A 179 -1.37 -0.64 -11.90
C GLY A 179 -0.47 -1.44 -12.85
N LEU A 180 0.38 -2.37 -12.38
CA LEU A 180 1.39 -3.02 -13.22
C LEU A 180 0.80 -3.75 -14.43
N LEU A 181 -0.25 -4.55 -14.23
CA LEU A 181 -0.90 -5.30 -15.31
C LEU A 181 -1.61 -4.39 -16.32
N GLY A 182 -2.13 -3.26 -15.84
CA GLY A 182 -2.80 -2.26 -16.66
C GLY A 182 -1.91 -1.13 -17.16
N LEU A 183 -0.59 -1.19 -16.93
CA LEU A 183 0.33 -0.10 -17.25
C LEU A 183 0.24 0.41 -18.70
N PRO A 184 0.17 -0.44 -19.75
CA PRO A 184 -0.01 0.02 -21.11
C PRO A 184 -1.31 0.82 -21.30
N ILE A 185 -2.42 0.32 -20.76
CA ILE A 185 -3.74 0.97 -20.83
C ILE A 185 -3.71 2.32 -20.09
N LEU A 186 -3.09 2.37 -18.90
CA LEU A 186 -2.92 3.60 -18.13
C LEU A 186 -2.20 4.68 -18.92
N CYS A 187 -1.06 4.34 -19.51
CA CYS A 187 -0.27 5.27 -20.30
C CYS A 187 -1.04 5.73 -21.53
N GLU A 188 -1.66 4.82 -22.27
CA GLU A 188 -2.48 5.14 -23.46
C GLU A 188 -3.62 6.10 -23.11
N LYS A 189 -4.39 5.78 -22.06
CA LYS A 189 -5.52 6.61 -21.63
C LYS A 189 -5.11 8.00 -21.17
N LEU A 190 -4.04 8.13 -20.41
CA LEU A 190 -3.52 9.44 -19.99
C LEU A 190 -3.08 10.28 -21.19
N MET A 191 -2.42 9.66 -22.19
CA MET A 191 -2.04 10.35 -23.44
C MET A 191 -3.27 10.75 -24.27
N ALA A 192 -4.25 9.85 -24.41
CA ALA A 192 -5.49 10.13 -25.15
C ALA A 192 -6.31 11.28 -24.55
N HIS A 193 -6.14 11.55 -23.24
CA HIS A 193 -6.85 12.63 -22.53
C HIS A 193 -5.98 13.89 -22.30
N GLY A 194 -4.84 14.03 -22.98
CA GLY A 194 -4.15 15.32 -23.10
C GLY A 194 -2.77 15.42 -22.47
N LEU A 195 -2.24 14.37 -21.83
CA LEU A 195 -0.83 14.37 -21.44
C LEU A 195 0.04 14.00 -22.66
N PRO A 196 1.16 14.71 -22.90
CA PRO A 196 2.03 14.40 -24.02
C PRO A 196 2.76 13.06 -23.84
N PRO A 197 3.19 12.39 -24.92
CA PRO A 197 3.87 11.09 -24.86
C PRO A 197 5.19 11.12 -24.05
N ASP A 198 5.86 12.25 -24.00
CA ASP A 198 7.09 12.48 -23.23
C ASP A 198 6.83 12.88 -21.77
N TRP A 199 5.56 12.82 -21.30
CA TRP A 199 5.23 13.15 -19.92
C TRP A 199 5.91 12.20 -18.94
N PRO A 200 6.62 12.71 -17.90
CA PRO A 200 7.42 11.88 -17.01
C PRO A 200 6.56 10.90 -16.18
N ALA A 201 7.06 9.69 -16.10
CA ALA A 201 6.45 8.63 -15.31
C ALA A 201 7.52 7.70 -14.73
N ALA A 202 7.23 7.12 -13.57
CA ALA A 202 8.09 6.14 -12.90
C ALA A 202 7.26 4.95 -12.40
N ILE A 203 7.91 3.81 -12.27
CA ILE A 203 7.39 2.65 -11.57
C ILE A 203 8.44 2.16 -10.57
N VAL A 204 8.02 1.92 -9.33
CA VAL A 204 8.88 1.46 -8.24
C VAL A 204 8.37 0.12 -7.75
N GLN A 205 9.23 -0.87 -7.76
CA GLN A 205 9.00 -2.21 -7.23
C GLN A 205 9.61 -2.32 -5.84
N HIS A 206 8.94 -3.05 -4.91
CA HIS A 206 9.42 -3.34 -3.55
C HIS A 206 9.91 -2.10 -2.80
N GLY A 207 9.20 -0.97 -2.98
CA GLY A 207 9.62 0.31 -2.39
C GLY A 207 9.88 0.22 -0.89
N THR A 208 10.88 0.97 -0.42
CA THR A 208 11.40 1.02 0.95
C THR A 208 12.13 -0.24 1.44
N GLN A 209 12.23 -1.26 0.62
CA GLN A 209 12.97 -2.49 0.94
C GLN A 209 14.35 -2.51 0.26
N PRO A 210 15.33 -3.28 0.77
CA PRO A 210 16.64 -3.40 0.12
C PRO A 210 16.58 -3.82 -1.37
N SER A 211 15.53 -4.56 -1.74
CA SER A 211 15.25 -4.99 -3.12
C SER A 211 14.46 -3.96 -3.94
N GLN A 212 14.36 -2.72 -3.49
CA GLN A 212 13.71 -1.65 -4.27
C GLN A 212 14.37 -1.49 -5.63
N ARG A 213 13.54 -1.36 -6.67
CA ARG A 213 13.98 -1.05 -8.02
C ARG A 213 13.11 0.07 -8.58
N THR A 214 13.74 1.11 -9.08
CA THR A 214 13.08 2.29 -9.67
C THR A 214 13.35 2.36 -11.15
N VAL A 215 12.31 2.40 -11.96
CA VAL A 215 12.41 2.61 -13.42
C VAL A 215 11.69 3.90 -13.77
N THR A 216 12.44 4.85 -14.33
CA THR A 216 11.92 6.13 -14.83
C THR A 216 11.84 6.14 -16.34
N GLY A 217 10.88 6.87 -16.89
CA GLY A 217 10.69 7.04 -18.31
C GLY A 217 9.59 8.07 -18.58
N THR A 218 8.88 7.85 -19.67
CA THR A 218 7.74 8.69 -20.08
C THR A 218 6.51 7.82 -20.26
N LEU A 219 5.33 8.41 -20.45
CA LEU A 219 4.12 7.64 -20.73
C LEU A 219 4.29 6.73 -21.95
N ALA A 220 5.01 7.18 -22.97
CA ALA A 220 5.27 6.37 -24.17
C ALA A 220 6.26 5.22 -23.94
N THR A 221 7.24 5.39 -23.05
CA THR A 221 8.34 4.43 -22.91
C THR A 221 8.22 3.51 -21.70
N LEU A 222 7.53 3.95 -20.64
CA LEU A 222 7.47 3.24 -19.35
C LEU A 222 6.96 1.79 -19.48
N PRO A 223 5.94 1.46 -20.29
CA PRO A 223 5.49 0.08 -20.44
C PRO A 223 6.60 -0.86 -20.94
N ALA A 224 7.33 -0.45 -21.97
CA ALA A 224 8.43 -1.23 -22.52
C ALA A 224 9.60 -1.36 -21.52
N LEU A 225 9.94 -0.29 -20.82
CA LEU A 225 10.99 -0.28 -19.81
C LEU A 225 10.65 -1.19 -18.63
N ALA A 226 9.41 -1.15 -18.15
CA ALA A 226 8.94 -2.02 -17.06
C ALA A 226 8.99 -3.51 -17.46
N ALA A 227 8.60 -3.82 -18.70
CA ALA A 227 8.68 -5.18 -19.24
C ALA A 227 10.13 -5.65 -19.40
N ALA A 228 11.01 -4.83 -19.95
CA ALA A 228 12.44 -5.14 -20.08
C ALA A 228 13.13 -5.34 -18.73
N ALA A 229 12.73 -4.56 -17.72
CA ALA A 229 13.20 -4.72 -16.35
C ALA A 229 12.56 -5.92 -15.62
N GLN A 230 11.61 -6.62 -16.23
CA GLN A 230 10.88 -7.77 -15.64
C GLN A 230 10.28 -7.46 -14.27
N LEU A 231 9.72 -6.27 -14.10
CA LEU A 231 9.15 -5.85 -12.83
C LEU A 231 7.95 -6.74 -12.45
N ARG A 232 7.81 -6.97 -11.15
CA ARG A 232 6.73 -7.78 -10.56
C ARG A 232 6.07 -7.03 -9.41
N ALA A 233 4.82 -7.36 -9.12
CA ALA A 233 4.13 -6.82 -7.95
C ALA A 233 4.85 -7.24 -6.63
N PRO A 234 4.79 -6.39 -5.59
CA PRO A 234 4.11 -5.11 -5.55
C PRO A 234 4.88 -3.97 -6.23
N THR A 235 4.14 -3.11 -6.93
CA THR A 235 4.68 -1.91 -7.56
C THR A 235 3.80 -0.70 -7.32
N LEU A 236 4.40 0.49 -7.38
CA LEU A 236 3.72 1.78 -7.38
C LEU A 236 4.11 2.55 -8.63
N ILE A 237 3.13 3.15 -9.32
CA ILE A 237 3.38 3.99 -10.49
C ILE A 237 3.18 5.45 -10.08
N ILE A 238 4.08 6.34 -10.51
CA ILE A 238 4.02 7.77 -10.26
C ILE A 238 4.09 8.48 -11.61
N VAL A 239 3.08 9.30 -11.91
CA VAL A 239 3.00 10.07 -13.15
C VAL A 239 2.99 11.55 -12.82
N GLY A 240 3.89 12.31 -13.41
CA GLY A 240 4.00 13.75 -13.18
C GLY A 240 5.42 14.27 -13.35
N THR A 241 5.55 15.59 -13.55
CA THR A 241 6.86 16.24 -13.74
C THR A 241 7.77 16.14 -12.51
N VAL A 242 7.24 15.80 -11.33
CA VAL A 242 8.03 15.53 -10.13
C VAL A 242 9.00 14.35 -10.31
N VAL A 243 8.71 13.43 -11.24
CA VAL A 243 9.57 12.28 -11.55
C VAL A 243 10.94 12.74 -12.07
N THR A 244 11.04 13.89 -12.72
CA THR A 244 12.32 14.42 -13.19
C THR A 244 13.30 14.76 -12.07
N LEU A 245 12.79 14.89 -10.83
CA LEU A 245 13.62 15.17 -9.66
C LEU A 245 14.33 13.93 -9.12
N HIS A 246 13.89 12.72 -9.49
CA HIS A 246 14.47 11.46 -9.03
C HIS A 246 16.00 11.45 -9.10
N HIS A 247 16.59 11.77 -10.25
CA HIS A 247 18.04 11.72 -10.45
C HIS A 247 18.85 12.65 -9.53
N LYS A 248 18.20 13.70 -9.01
CA LYS A 248 18.84 14.65 -8.09
C LYS A 248 18.60 14.32 -6.64
N LEU A 249 17.48 13.65 -6.33
CA LEU A 249 16.98 13.47 -4.99
C LEU A 249 17.02 12.02 -4.49
N GLN A 250 17.41 11.06 -5.33
CA GLN A 250 17.58 9.68 -4.92
C GLN A 250 18.69 9.58 -3.87
N TRP A 251 18.36 9.04 -2.73
CA TRP A 251 19.26 8.87 -1.60
C TRP A 251 19.33 7.42 -1.12
N PHE A 252 18.27 6.65 -1.39
CA PHE A 252 18.20 5.26 -1.03
C PHE A 252 18.89 4.42 -2.11
N ALA A 253 20.00 3.77 -1.73
CA ALA A 253 20.78 2.94 -2.65
C ALA A 253 20.05 1.64 -2.97
N GLU A 254 19.80 1.38 -4.25
CA GLU A 254 19.34 0.07 -4.72
C GLU A 254 20.48 -0.93 -4.51
N GLN A 255 20.26 -1.95 -3.68
CA GLN A 255 21.20 -3.06 -3.56
C GLN A 255 21.00 -3.95 -4.79
N HIS A 256 21.91 -3.85 -5.72
CA HIS A 256 21.99 -4.76 -6.86
C HIS A 256 22.54 -6.09 -6.34
N GLY A 257 21.63 -7.06 -6.14
CA GLY A 257 21.95 -8.44 -5.83
C GLY A 257 22.36 -9.22 -7.07
#